data_7bfbb9348115df6c66b5e94f9856fb19
#
_entry.id   7bfbb9348115df6c66b5e94f9856fb19
#
_cell.length_a   1.000
_cell.length_b   1.000
_cell.length_c   1.000
_cell.angle_alpha   90.00
_cell.angle_beta   90.00
_cell.angle_gamma   90.00
#
_symmetry.space_group_name_H-M   'P 1'
#
loop_
_entity.id
_entity.type
_entity.pdbx_description
1 polymer ?
#
loop_
_entity_poly.entity_id
_entity_poly.type
_entity_poly.pdbx_seq_one_letter_code
_entity_poly.pdbx_strand_id
1 'polypeptide(L)'
;MIQIKRILYPTDFSTYSNQAYFHAVRLAENSGARLTILFVYTPGGQPEEEGVAGGDRQHWKNQLQQVRPTNPNIPIDHVFLEGDPASEIVRYAADAGIDLIVLGTHGRTGVERLLMGSVAEKVMREAPCSVLVVKLPRGTSHSQ
;
A
#
# COMPACT_ATOMS: atom_id res chain seq x y z
N MET A 1 20.42 4.71 -16.51
CA MET A 1 18.96 4.89 -16.50
C MET A 1 18.30 3.94 -15.53
N ILE A 2 17.43 4.45 -14.69
CA ILE A 2 16.73 3.62 -13.72
C ILE A 2 15.58 2.91 -14.42
N GLN A 3 15.52 1.59 -14.27
CA GLN A 3 14.43 0.80 -14.79
C GLN A 3 13.54 0.34 -13.66
N ILE A 4 12.24 0.57 -13.79
CA ILE A 4 11.28 0.12 -12.79
C ILE A 4 10.59 -1.12 -13.37
N LYS A 5 10.91 -2.28 -12.80
CA LYS A 5 10.37 -3.55 -13.25
C LYS A 5 9.39 -4.15 -12.25
N ARG A 6 9.52 -3.80 -10.98
CA ARG A 6 8.67 -4.34 -9.91
C ARG A 6 8.26 -3.21 -8.99
N ILE A 7 6.95 -2.99 -8.90
CA ILE A 7 6.36 -1.97 -8.04
C ILE A 7 5.59 -2.66 -6.94
N LEU A 8 5.80 -2.20 -5.71
CA LEU A 8 5.06 -2.70 -4.55
C LEU A 8 4.08 -1.62 -4.09
N TYR A 9 2.82 -2.00 -3.99
CA TYR A 9 1.78 -1.12 -3.48
C TYR A 9 1.20 -1.75 -2.22
N PRO A 10 1.64 -1.32 -1.04
CA PRO A 10 1.02 -1.75 0.21
C PRO A 10 -0.29 -1.01 0.40
N THR A 11 -1.34 -1.76 0.71
CA THR A 11 -2.64 -1.16 0.97
C THR A 11 -3.12 -1.51 2.37
N ASP A 12 -3.84 -0.59 2.98
CA ASP A 12 -4.60 -0.87 4.20
C ASP A 12 -6.07 -0.52 3.99
N PHE A 13 -6.45 -0.34 2.72
CA PHE A 13 -7.81 -0.05 2.27
C PHE A 13 -8.32 1.33 2.72
N SER A 14 -7.41 2.20 3.16
CA SER A 14 -7.77 3.56 3.55
C SER A 14 -7.85 4.47 2.33
N THR A 15 -8.43 5.66 2.52
CA THR A 15 -8.47 6.67 1.47
C THR A 15 -7.06 7.07 1.01
N TYR A 16 -6.13 7.19 1.96
CA TYR A 16 -4.75 7.54 1.63
C TYR A 16 -4.11 6.47 0.75
N SER A 17 -4.37 5.21 1.09
CA SER A 17 -3.86 4.10 0.31
C SER A 17 -4.46 4.10 -1.08
N ASN A 18 -5.75 4.41 -1.20
CA ASN A 18 -6.42 4.42 -2.51
C ASN A 18 -5.84 5.48 -3.44
N GLN A 19 -5.42 6.63 -2.91
CA GLN A 19 -4.77 7.64 -3.75
C GLN A 19 -3.45 7.12 -4.30
N ALA A 20 -2.70 6.43 -3.46
CA ALA A 20 -1.44 5.83 -3.89
C ALA A 20 -1.66 4.78 -4.97
N TYR A 21 -2.77 4.06 -4.90
CA TYR A 21 -3.10 3.03 -5.87
C TYR A 21 -3.12 3.56 -7.30
N PHE A 22 -3.76 4.69 -7.52
CA PHE A 22 -3.84 5.25 -8.88
C PHE A 22 -2.45 5.60 -9.41
N HIS A 23 -1.58 6.12 -8.55
CA HIS A 23 -0.21 6.40 -8.97
C HIS A 23 0.55 5.12 -9.30
N ALA A 24 0.37 4.09 -8.48
CA ALA A 24 1.04 2.80 -8.73
C ALA A 24 0.61 2.20 -10.05
N VAL A 25 -0.69 2.24 -10.35
CA VAL A 25 -1.22 1.71 -11.60
C VAL A 25 -0.65 2.46 -12.80
N ARG A 26 -0.64 3.80 -12.74
CA ARG A 26 -0.10 4.61 -13.83
C ARG A 26 1.37 4.33 -14.06
N LEU A 27 2.13 4.21 -12.99
CA LEU A 27 3.55 3.91 -13.12
C LEU A 27 3.77 2.52 -13.71
N ALA A 28 2.96 1.56 -13.32
CA ALA A 28 3.07 0.21 -13.88
C ALA A 28 2.73 0.22 -15.37
N GLU A 29 1.68 0.96 -15.77
CA GLU A 29 1.33 1.08 -17.18
C GLU A 29 2.47 1.69 -17.99
N ASN A 30 3.04 2.78 -17.48
CA ASN A 30 4.05 3.52 -18.22
C ASN A 30 5.38 2.79 -18.31
N SER A 31 5.71 2.00 -17.32
CA SER A 31 7.01 1.33 -17.26
C SER A 31 6.97 -0.13 -17.69
N GLY A 32 5.77 -0.70 -17.82
CA GLY A 32 5.64 -2.13 -18.07
C GLY A 32 5.96 -2.99 -16.87
N ALA A 33 5.92 -2.41 -15.68
CA ALA A 33 6.31 -3.10 -14.46
C ALA A 33 5.22 -4.04 -13.97
N ARG A 34 5.66 -5.04 -13.21
CA ARG A 34 4.75 -5.91 -12.46
C ARG A 34 4.34 -5.20 -11.18
N LEU A 35 3.06 -5.23 -10.88
CA LEU A 35 2.51 -4.56 -9.70
C LEU A 35 2.13 -5.59 -8.66
N THR A 36 2.75 -5.51 -7.48
CA THR A 36 2.42 -6.37 -6.35
C THR A 36 1.58 -5.56 -5.36
N ILE A 37 0.40 -6.07 -5.08
CA ILE A 37 -0.54 -5.45 -4.13
C ILE A 37 -0.43 -6.22 -2.84
N LEU A 38 0.01 -5.55 -1.79
CA LEU A 38 0.37 -6.19 -0.52
C LEU A 38 -0.51 -5.69 0.62
N PHE A 39 -1.03 -6.60 1.40
CA PHE A 39 -1.69 -6.25 2.65
C PHE A 39 -1.02 -6.98 3.80
N VAL A 40 -0.73 -6.26 4.89
CA VAL A 40 -0.14 -6.85 6.08
C VAL A 40 -1.22 -6.93 7.16
N TYR A 41 -1.55 -8.15 7.53
CA TYR A 41 -2.52 -8.41 8.59
C TYR A 41 -1.78 -8.39 9.93
N THR A 42 -2.29 -7.60 10.87
CA THR A 42 -1.73 -7.53 12.22
C THR A 42 -2.74 -8.13 13.17
N PRO A 43 -2.49 -9.33 13.74
CA PRO A 43 -3.46 -9.95 14.64
C PRO A 43 -3.83 -9.00 15.78
N GLY A 44 -5.12 -8.79 15.97
CA GLY A 44 -5.62 -7.90 16.99
C GLY A 44 -5.46 -6.43 16.68
N GLY A 45 -4.81 -6.08 15.56
CA GLY A 45 -4.57 -4.69 15.22
C GLY A 45 -5.45 -4.13 14.12
N GLN A 46 -6.35 -4.94 13.57
CA GLN A 46 -7.23 -4.47 12.51
C GLN A 46 -8.43 -3.77 13.09
N PRO A 47 -8.84 -2.64 12.53
CA PRO A 47 -10.06 -2.01 12.98
C PRO A 47 -11.27 -2.87 12.65
N GLU A 48 -12.31 -2.74 13.46
CA GLU A 48 -13.56 -3.43 13.16
C GLU A 48 -14.30 -2.68 12.08
N GLU A 49 -15.00 -3.44 11.25
CA GLU A 49 -15.89 -2.87 10.26
C GLU A 49 -17.29 -3.35 10.55
N GLU A 50 -18.26 -2.59 10.12
CA GLU A 50 -19.65 -2.93 10.37
C GLU A 50 -19.95 -4.34 9.88
N GLY A 51 -20.43 -5.18 10.78
CA GLY A 51 -20.79 -6.55 10.43
C GLY A 51 -19.62 -7.52 10.33
N VAL A 52 -18.38 -7.07 10.59
CA VAL A 52 -17.22 -7.92 10.46
C VAL A 52 -16.30 -7.71 11.63
N ALA A 53 -15.87 -8.79 12.23
CA ALA A 53 -14.86 -8.71 13.29
C ALA A 53 -13.52 -8.30 12.68
N GLY A 54 -12.84 -7.36 13.36
CA GLY A 54 -11.60 -6.81 12.81
C GLY A 54 -10.47 -7.81 12.64
N GLY A 55 -10.55 -8.94 13.33
CA GLY A 55 -9.50 -9.96 13.26
C GLY A 55 -9.72 -11.07 12.25
N ASP A 56 -10.73 -10.98 11.41
CA ASP A 56 -11.05 -12.04 10.47
C ASP A 56 -10.10 -12.04 9.28
N ARG A 57 -9.15 -12.98 9.25
CA ARG A 57 -8.18 -13.10 8.16
C ARG A 57 -8.84 -13.29 6.81
N GLN A 58 -9.87 -14.13 6.75
CA GLN A 58 -10.48 -14.43 5.47
C GLN A 58 -11.17 -13.20 4.87
N HIS A 59 -11.75 -12.38 5.70
CA HIS A 59 -12.35 -11.13 5.24
C HIS A 59 -11.29 -10.26 4.54
N TRP A 60 -10.14 -10.09 5.18
CA TRP A 60 -9.10 -9.23 4.63
C TRP A 60 -8.45 -9.84 3.40
N LYS A 61 -8.32 -11.16 3.36
CA LYS A 61 -7.84 -11.82 2.14
C LYS A 61 -8.79 -11.58 0.98
N ASN A 62 -10.10 -11.65 1.24
CA ASN A 62 -11.09 -11.42 0.20
C ASN A 62 -11.04 -9.97 -0.30
N GLN A 63 -10.87 -9.02 0.62
CA GLN A 63 -10.74 -7.63 0.25
C GLN A 63 -9.53 -7.40 -0.65
N LEU A 64 -8.43 -8.03 -0.31
CA LEU A 64 -7.20 -7.89 -1.09
C LEU A 64 -7.39 -8.38 -2.51
N GLN A 65 -8.04 -9.51 -2.69
CA GLN A 65 -8.23 -10.09 -4.02
C GLN A 65 -9.06 -9.20 -4.93
N GLN A 66 -9.85 -8.29 -4.38
CA GLN A 66 -10.70 -7.41 -5.17
C GLN A 66 -9.96 -6.17 -5.67
N VAL A 67 -8.77 -5.91 -5.18
CA VAL A 67 -7.99 -4.76 -5.62
C VAL A 67 -7.30 -5.14 -6.92
N ARG A 68 -7.84 -4.67 -8.05
CA ARG A 68 -7.31 -5.01 -9.37
C ARG A 68 -7.43 -3.81 -10.29
N PRO A 69 -6.39 -3.54 -11.10
CA PRO A 69 -6.55 -2.50 -12.12
C PRO A 69 -7.52 -2.95 -13.20
N THR A 70 -8.15 -1.98 -13.84
CA THR A 70 -9.05 -2.29 -14.96
C THR A 70 -8.27 -2.70 -16.21
N ASN A 71 -7.02 -2.30 -16.32
CA ASN A 71 -6.19 -2.65 -17.46
C ASN A 71 -5.68 -4.08 -17.30
N PRO A 72 -6.13 -5.04 -18.13
CA PRO A 72 -5.72 -6.44 -17.96
C PRO A 72 -4.28 -6.71 -18.37
N ASN A 73 -3.62 -5.74 -18.99
CA ASN A 73 -2.24 -5.93 -19.44
C ASN A 73 -1.22 -5.70 -18.35
N ILE A 74 -1.63 -5.18 -17.20
CA ILE A 74 -0.71 -5.00 -16.08
C ILE A 74 -0.59 -6.31 -15.33
N PRO A 75 0.61 -6.92 -15.27
CA PRO A 75 0.76 -8.14 -14.47
C PRO A 75 0.69 -7.78 -12.99
N ILE A 76 -0.17 -8.47 -12.27
CA ILE A 76 -0.37 -8.19 -10.83
C ILE A 76 -0.19 -9.45 -10.00
N ASP A 77 0.22 -9.24 -8.76
CA ASP A 77 0.26 -10.27 -7.73
C ASP A 77 -0.42 -9.71 -6.49
N HIS A 78 -1.07 -10.58 -5.73
CA HIS A 78 -1.61 -10.24 -4.42
C HIS A 78 -0.81 -10.98 -3.36
N VAL A 79 -0.35 -10.27 -2.34
CA VAL A 79 0.45 -10.87 -1.27
C VAL A 79 -0.16 -10.49 0.06
N PHE A 80 -0.44 -11.50 0.87
CA PHE A 80 -1.02 -11.34 2.20
C PHE A 80 0.02 -11.81 3.21
N LEU A 81 0.47 -10.89 4.07
CA LEU A 81 1.47 -11.19 5.10
C LEU A 81 0.91 -10.90 6.47
N GLU A 82 1.55 -11.44 7.50
CA GLU A 82 1.18 -11.15 8.88
C GLU A 82 2.37 -10.56 9.61
N GLY A 83 2.12 -9.56 10.43
CA GLY A 83 3.15 -8.97 11.25
C GLY A 83 3.00 -7.48 11.40
N ASP A 84 4.11 -6.81 11.64
CA ASP A 84 4.14 -5.36 11.71
C ASP A 84 4.16 -4.78 10.31
N PRO A 85 3.23 -3.88 9.97
CA PRO A 85 3.12 -3.43 8.58
C PRO A 85 4.42 -2.89 7.99
N ALA A 86 5.06 -1.94 8.64
CA ALA A 86 6.26 -1.33 8.07
C ALA A 86 7.39 -2.34 7.94
N SER A 87 7.59 -3.17 8.96
CA SER A 87 8.66 -4.16 8.93
C SER A 87 8.46 -5.18 7.83
N GLU A 88 7.23 -5.65 7.64
CA GLU A 88 6.94 -6.63 6.61
C GLU A 88 7.06 -6.05 5.22
N ILE A 89 6.67 -4.79 5.03
CA ILE A 89 6.82 -4.11 3.75
C ILE A 89 8.29 -4.02 3.37
N VAL A 90 9.12 -3.58 4.31
CA VAL A 90 10.56 -3.43 4.05
C VAL A 90 11.20 -4.78 3.74
N ARG A 91 10.86 -5.80 4.54
CA ARG A 91 11.41 -7.13 4.33
C ARG A 91 11.01 -7.70 2.98
N TYR A 92 9.73 -7.58 2.65
CA TYR A 92 9.25 -8.09 1.36
C TYR A 92 9.93 -7.38 0.19
N ALA A 93 10.10 -6.07 0.30
CA ALA A 93 10.73 -5.30 -0.77
C ALA A 93 12.16 -5.78 -1.02
N ALA A 94 12.89 -6.10 0.04
CA ALA A 94 14.24 -6.62 -0.10
C ALA A 94 14.24 -8.02 -0.72
N ASP A 95 13.36 -8.89 -0.20
CA ASP A 95 13.35 -10.30 -0.62
C ASP A 95 12.88 -10.45 -2.07
N ALA A 96 11.94 -9.63 -2.50
CA ALA A 96 11.33 -9.75 -3.81
C ALA A 96 11.98 -8.88 -4.88
N GLY A 97 12.99 -8.11 -4.53
CA GLY A 97 13.67 -7.26 -5.49
C GLY A 97 12.80 -6.13 -6.02
N ILE A 98 12.07 -5.50 -5.14
CA ILE A 98 11.20 -4.39 -5.51
C ILE A 98 12.03 -3.17 -5.88
N ASP A 99 11.66 -2.50 -6.95
CA ASP A 99 12.35 -1.30 -7.43
C ASP A 99 11.74 -0.02 -6.89
N LEU A 100 10.44 -0.03 -6.64
CA LEU A 100 9.72 1.16 -6.18
C LEU A 100 8.56 0.75 -5.29
N ILE A 101 8.47 1.38 -4.13
CA ILE A 101 7.31 1.25 -3.24
C ILE A 101 6.47 2.50 -3.40
N VAL A 102 5.15 2.33 -3.59
CA VAL A 102 4.22 3.46 -3.69
C VAL A 102 3.22 3.35 -2.55
N LEU A 103 3.19 4.35 -1.69
CA LEU A 103 2.27 4.31 -0.54
C LEU A 103 1.72 5.71 -0.23
N GLY A 104 0.63 5.72 0.55
CA GLY A 104 0.05 6.97 1.00
C GLY A 104 0.78 7.53 2.20
N THR A 105 0.55 8.82 2.46
CA THR A 105 1.20 9.49 3.60
C THR A 105 0.72 8.95 4.93
N HIS A 106 -0.54 8.49 5.00
CA HIS A 106 -1.14 8.01 6.24
C HIS A 106 -1.88 6.71 5.96
N GLY A 107 -2.09 5.92 7.02
CA GLY A 107 -2.88 4.73 6.92
C GLY A 107 -4.27 4.95 7.50
N ARG A 108 -4.90 3.85 7.95
CA ARG A 108 -6.26 3.88 8.47
C ARG A 108 -6.39 4.78 9.68
N THR A 109 -5.33 4.92 10.47
CA THR A 109 -5.37 5.75 11.66
C THR A 109 -4.93 7.18 11.41
N GLY A 110 -4.82 7.57 10.16
CA GLY A 110 -4.24 8.84 9.77
C GLY A 110 -4.59 10.00 10.69
N VAL A 111 -3.55 10.68 11.19
CA VAL A 111 -3.71 11.86 12.03
C VAL A 111 -3.37 13.07 11.17
N GLU A 112 -4.34 13.92 10.95
CA GLU A 112 -4.17 15.01 9.99
C GLU A 112 -3.09 16.00 10.37
N ARG A 113 -2.78 16.08 11.65
CA ARG A 113 -1.72 16.98 12.10
C ARG A 113 -0.33 16.53 11.73
N LEU A 114 -0.16 15.25 11.45
CA LEU A 114 1.15 14.72 11.10
C LEU A 114 1.38 14.87 9.61
N LEU A 115 2.61 15.18 9.24
CA LEU A 115 2.96 15.23 7.82
C LEU A 115 2.93 13.85 7.21
N MET A 116 3.20 12.82 8.00
CA MET A 116 3.27 11.45 7.52
C MET A 116 2.93 10.50 8.65
N GLY A 117 2.27 9.39 8.32
CA GLY A 117 1.98 8.36 9.30
C GLY A 117 3.22 7.53 9.63
N SER A 118 3.12 6.75 10.70
CA SER A 118 4.27 5.99 11.20
C SER A 118 4.74 4.91 10.23
N VAL A 119 3.81 4.26 9.52
CA VAL A 119 4.20 3.22 8.56
C VAL A 119 4.97 3.85 7.40
N ALA A 120 4.45 4.93 6.83
CA ALA A 120 5.10 5.59 5.70
C ALA A 120 6.48 6.12 6.10
N GLU A 121 6.58 6.69 7.28
CA GLU A 121 7.85 7.23 7.74
C GLU A 121 8.90 6.13 7.91
N LYS A 122 8.51 5.02 8.53
CA LYS A 122 9.44 3.92 8.74
C LYS A 122 9.86 3.28 7.42
N VAL A 123 8.90 3.10 6.50
CA VAL A 123 9.22 2.54 5.19
C VAL A 123 10.18 3.46 4.43
N MET A 124 9.93 4.77 4.46
CA MET A 124 10.85 5.70 3.79
C MET A 124 12.25 5.61 4.35
N ARG A 125 12.36 5.47 5.66
CA ARG A 125 13.66 5.44 6.32
C ARG A 125 14.42 4.14 6.07
N GLU A 126 13.71 3.01 5.97
CA GLU A 126 14.34 1.70 5.98
C GLU A 126 14.25 0.93 4.66
N ALA A 127 13.50 1.42 3.68
CA ALA A 127 13.31 0.68 2.45
C ALA A 127 14.62 0.49 1.70
N PRO A 128 14.79 -0.67 1.04
CA PRO A 128 15.99 -0.94 0.24
C PRO A 128 15.94 -0.33 -1.16
N CYS A 129 14.87 0.39 -1.49
CA CYS A 129 14.62 0.90 -2.83
C CYS A 129 13.98 2.28 -2.75
N SER A 130 13.66 2.84 -3.90
CA SER A 130 12.95 4.12 -3.98
C SER A 130 11.55 4.01 -3.42
N VAL A 131 11.08 5.08 -2.83
CA VAL A 131 9.74 5.14 -2.23
C VAL A 131 9.05 6.41 -2.74
N LEU A 132 7.86 6.23 -3.29
CA LEU A 132 7.01 7.36 -3.68
C LEU A 132 5.89 7.46 -2.66
N VAL A 133 5.82 8.57 -1.97
CA VAL A 133 4.78 8.80 -0.97
C VAL A 133 3.77 9.78 -1.55
N VAL A 134 2.52 9.33 -1.64
CA VAL A 134 1.46 10.09 -2.29
C VAL A 134 0.62 10.78 -1.24
N LYS A 135 0.45 12.09 -1.37
CA LYS A 135 -0.36 12.89 -0.47
C LYS A 135 -1.73 13.13 -1.08
N LEU A 136 -2.73 13.29 -0.22
CA LEU A 136 -4.03 13.74 -0.70
C LEU A 136 -3.90 15.16 -1.24
N PRO A 137 -4.62 15.49 -2.30
CA PRO A 137 -4.61 16.85 -2.81
C PRO A 137 -5.10 17.82 -1.74
N ARG A 138 -4.53 19.02 -1.74
CA ARG A 138 -4.95 20.04 -0.79
C ARG A 138 -6.42 20.40 -1.02
N GLY A 139 -7.10 20.64 0.09
CA GLY A 139 -8.48 21.09 0.04
C GLY A 139 -9.52 20.00 -0.16
N THR A 140 -9.11 18.75 -0.32
CA THR A 140 -10.07 17.69 -0.57
C THR A 140 -10.56 17.00 0.69
N SER A 141 -9.69 16.82 1.66
CA SER A 141 -10.01 15.95 2.77
C SER A 141 -10.82 16.62 3.85
N HIS A 142 -10.80 17.95 3.89
CA HIS A 142 -11.46 18.62 4.99
C HIS A 142 -12.49 19.58 4.51
N SER A 143 -12.89 19.42 3.34
CA SER A 143 -13.92 20.26 2.85
C SER A 143 -15.18 19.95 3.53
N GLN A 144 -15.13 19.17 4.41
CA GLN A 144 -16.23 19.07 5.17
C GLN A 144 -16.33 18.37 6.23
#